data_5951b20863250baaaf033fa74c094ab4
#
_entry.id   5951b20863250baaaf033fa74c094ab4
#
_cell.length_a   1.000
_cell.length_b   1.000
_cell.length_c   1.000
_cell.angle_alpha   90.00
_cell.angle_beta   90.00
_cell.angle_gamma   90.00
#
_symmetry.space_group_name_H-M   'P 1'
#
loop_
_entity.id
_entity.type
_entity.pdbx_description
1 polymer ?
#
loop_
_entity_poly.entity_id
_entity_poly.type
_entity_poly.pdbx_seq_one_letter_code
_entity_poly.pdbx_strand_id
1 'polypeptide(L)'
;MISAIIEDIKAIKRNDPAARGLEVILYPTLHAMLFHRFICHPLYKIRLFFLARFFSQLSRFLTGLEIHPGAKIGPGFFCDHGMGVVIGETAVIGRNCVMFHGVTLGGTGKHKRKRHPTVGDNCFIGTHSTLLGPIRVGNGVKIGAESVIVNRDVPDHCTVVGAPAMIVKRGQRKVHPPEPLPFSSYRLDEVKRELGMVIEPDMVSDGGGI
;
A
#
# COMPACT_ATOMS: atom_id res chain seq x y z
N MET A 1 -1.28 -18.77 2.94
CA MET A 1 -2.27 -18.14 2.04
C MET A 1 -3.68 -18.16 2.63
N ILE A 2 -4.22 -19.33 3.03
CA ILE A 2 -5.57 -19.44 3.64
C ILE A 2 -5.69 -18.58 4.90
N SER A 3 -4.70 -18.62 5.79
CA SER A 3 -4.66 -17.78 6.99
C SER A 3 -4.75 -16.27 6.68
N ALA A 4 -4.12 -15.82 5.59
CA ALA A 4 -4.18 -14.42 5.19
C ALA A 4 -5.60 -14.02 4.72
N ILE A 5 -6.31 -14.89 4.00
CA ILE A 5 -7.71 -14.61 3.62
C ILE A 5 -8.63 -14.56 4.84
N ILE A 6 -8.40 -15.44 5.83
CA ILE A 6 -9.15 -15.37 7.10
C ILE A 6 -8.94 -14.02 7.78
N GLU A 7 -7.70 -13.50 7.81
CA GLU A 7 -7.43 -12.18 8.36
C GLU A 7 -8.03 -11.05 7.50
N ASP A 8 -8.05 -11.19 6.17
CA ASP A 8 -8.71 -10.22 5.28
C ASP A 8 -10.24 -10.19 5.57
N ILE A 9 -10.90 -11.34 5.74
CA ILE A 9 -12.32 -11.43 6.14
C ILE A 9 -12.55 -10.78 7.51
N LYS A 10 -11.68 -11.05 8.49
CA LYS A 10 -11.77 -10.42 9.80
C LYS A 10 -11.60 -8.90 9.72
N ALA A 11 -10.71 -8.43 8.81
CA ALA A 11 -10.48 -7.00 8.60
C ALA A 11 -11.73 -6.32 8.03
N ILE A 12 -12.42 -6.92 7.06
CA ILE A 12 -13.70 -6.43 6.53
C ILE A 12 -14.70 -6.26 7.69
N LYS A 13 -14.96 -7.33 8.45
CA LYS A 13 -15.92 -7.31 9.58
C LYS A 13 -15.57 -6.30 10.68
N ARG A 14 -14.27 -6.04 10.89
CA ARG A 14 -13.81 -5.11 11.92
C ARG A 14 -13.97 -3.65 11.50
N ASN A 15 -13.77 -3.36 10.22
CA ASN A 15 -13.67 -2.00 9.72
C ASN A 15 -14.96 -1.50 9.05
N ASP A 16 -15.86 -2.40 8.62
CA ASP A 16 -17.15 -2.03 8.06
C ASP A 16 -18.30 -2.54 8.93
N PRO A 17 -19.00 -1.64 9.64
CA PRO A 17 -20.18 -2.02 10.45
C PRO A 17 -21.33 -2.61 9.63
N ALA A 18 -21.38 -2.35 8.32
CA ALA A 18 -22.41 -2.89 7.41
C ALA A 18 -22.13 -4.35 7.02
N ALA A 19 -20.90 -4.85 7.23
CA ALA A 19 -20.50 -6.21 6.87
C ALA A 19 -21.12 -7.27 7.81
N ARG A 20 -22.35 -7.70 7.51
CA ARG A 20 -23.11 -8.63 8.34
C ARG A 20 -23.09 -10.05 7.78
N GLY A 21 -22.85 -11.03 8.65
CA GLY A 21 -22.99 -12.45 8.31
C GLY A 21 -22.25 -12.87 7.04
N LEU A 22 -22.98 -13.39 6.06
CA LEU A 22 -22.45 -13.86 4.78
C LEU A 22 -22.21 -12.74 3.73
N GLU A 23 -22.69 -11.53 3.96
CA GLU A 23 -22.50 -10.40 3.02
C GLU A 23 -21.02 -10.12 2.74
N VAL A 24 -20.14 -10.45 3.68
CA VAL A 24 -18.69 -10.35 3.51
C VAL A 24 -18.19 -11.05 2.23
N ILE A 25 -18.87 -12.13 1.80
CA ILE A 25 -18.51 -12.85 0.59
C ILE A 25 -18.69 -12.00 -0.67
N LEU A 26 -19.53 -10.98 -0.63
CA LEU A 26 -19.83 -10.09 -1.77
C LEU A 26 -18.85 -8.91 -1.87
N TYR A 27 -17.97 -8.73 -0.90
CA TYR A 27 -17.03 -7.59 -0.92
C TYR A 27 -16.01 -7.71 -2.07
N PRO A 28 -15.90 -6.67 -2.92
CA PRO A 28 -14.94 -6.66 -4.03
C PRO A 28 -13.50 -6.90 -3.57
N THR A 29 -13.11 -6.36 -2.42
CA THR A 29 -11.79 -6.57 -1.82
C THR A 29 -11.49 -8.05 -1.61
N LEU A 30 -12.45 -8.83 -1.09
CA LEU A 30 -12.24 -10.27 -0.86
C LEU A 30 -11.93 -10.99 -2.17
N HIS A 31 -12.71 -10.71 -3.21
CA HIS A 31 -12.49 -11.29 -4.53
C HIS A 31 -11.14 -10.89 -5.12
N ALA A 32 -10.80 -9.60 -5.08
CA ALA A 32 -9.51 -9.10 -5.54
C ALA A 32 -8.34 -9.78 -4.83
N MET A 33 -8.44 -9.97 -3.50
CA MET A 33 -7.41 -10.65 -2.70
C MET A 33 -7.33 -12.14 -2.97
N LEU A 34 -8.46 -12.82 -3.26
CA LEU A 34 -8.46 -14.22 -3.72
C LEU A 34 -7.71 -14.35 -5.05
N PHE A 35 -8.06 -13.53 -6.06
CA PHE A 35 -7.32 -13.50 -7.33
C PHE A 35 -5.84 -13.22 -7.12
N HIS A 36 -5.51 -12.19 -6.35
CA HIS A 36 -4.12 -11.78 -6.14
C HIS A 36 -3.31 -12.87 -5.44
N ARG A 37 -3.78 -13.39 -4.29
CA ARG A 37 -3.04 -14.32 -3.45
C ARG A 37 -2.91 -15.73 -4.06
N PHE A 38 -3.95 -16.24 -4.74
CA PHE A 38 -3.97 -17.61 -5.23
C PHE A 38 -3.63 -17.76 -6.72
N ILE A 39 -3.79 -16.72 -7.52
CA ILE A 39 -3.58 -16.79 -8.96
C ILE A 39 -2.50 -15.82 -9.42
N CYS A 40 -2.73 -14.51 -9.28
CA CYS A 40 -1.88 -13.49 -9.93
C CYS A 40 -0.45 -13.49 -9.39
N HIS A 41 -0.29 -13.41 -8.06
CA HIS A 41 1.03 -13.34 -7.45
C HIS A 41 1.84 -14.65 -7.56
N PRO A 42 1.26 -15.86 -7.37
CA PRO A 42 1.95 -17.12 -7.66
C PRO A 42 2.41 -17.24 -9.12
N LEU A 43 1.56 -16.93 -10.08
CA LEU A 43 1.94 -16.95 -11.51
C LEU A 43 3.08 -15.96 -11.79
N TYR A 44 3.05 -14.78 -11.18
CA TYR A 44 4.13 -13.80 -11.30
C TYR A 44 5.45 -14.33 -10.72
N LYS A 45 5.41 -15.01 -9.56
CA LYS A 45 6.61 -15.61 -8.94
C LYS A 45 7.28 -16.66 -9.81
N ILE A 46 6.50 -17.49 -10.51
CA ILE A 46 7.02 -18.49 -11.45
C ILE A 46 7.26 -17.92 -12.86
N ARG A 47 7.26 -16.59 -12.99
CA ARG A 47 7.57 -15.82 -14.21
C ARG A 47 6.60 -16.02 -15.38
N LEU A 48 5.41 -16.53 -15.14
CA LEU A 48 4.31 -16.58 -16.13
C LEU A 48 3.60 -15.20 -16.21
N PHE A 49 4.37 -14.18 -16.59
CA PHE A 49 3.96 -12.77 -16.49
C PHE A 49 2.70 -12.46 -17.29
N PHE A 50 2.58 -13.02 -18.49
CA PHE A 50 1.39 -12.81 -19.33
C PHE A 50 0.11 -13.30 -18.64
N LEU A 51 0.12 -14.53 -18.14
CA LEU A 51 -1.04 -15.11 -17.44
C LEU A 51 -1.33 -14.37 -16.13
N ALA A 52 -0.29 -14.03 -15.36
CA ALA A 52 -0.44 -13.24 -14.15
C ALA A 52 -1.14 -11.90 -14.45
N ARG A 53 -0.73 -11.22 -15.54
CA ARG A 53 -1.34 -9.94 -15.96
C ARG A 53 -2.75 -10.14 -16.48
N PHE A 54 -3.01 -11.17 -17.26
CA PHE A 54 -4.35 -11.49 -17.76
C PHE A 54 -5.34 -11.64 -16.60
N PHE A 55 -5.03 -12.49 -15.61
CA PHE A 55 -5.91 -12.68 -14.46
C PHE A 55 -6.01 -11.42 -13.57
N SER A 56 -4.96 -10.61 -13.48
CA SER A 56 -5.02 -9.33 -12.79
C SER A 56 -5.99 -8.35 -13.48
N GLN A 57 -6.02 -8.30 -14.81
CA GLN A 57 -6.98 -7.46 -15.53
C GLN A 57 -8.41 -8.00 -15.42
N LEU A 58 -8.59 -9.33 -15.43
CA LEU A 58 -9.89 -9.93 -15.16
C LEU A 58 -10.40 -9.59 -13.76
N SER A 59 -9.53 -9.71 -12.74
CA SER A 59 -9.83 -9.29 -11.37
C SER A 59 -10.24 -7.81 -11.31
N ARG A 60 -9.49 -6.92 -11.96
CA ARG A 60 -9.82 -5.50 -12.06
C ARG A 60 -11.20 -5.27 -12.67
N PHE A 61 -11.52 -5.95 -13.78
CA PHE A 61 -12.81 -5.83 -14.44
C PHE A 61 -13.96 -6.23 -13.51
N LEU A 62 -13.78 -7.28 -12.70
CA LEU A 62 -14.80 -7.81 -11.80
C LEU A 62 -14.92 -7.01 -10.49
N THR A 63 -13.84 -6.39 -10.02
CA THR A 63 -13.76 -5.82 -8.67
C THR A 63 -13.53 -4.32 -8.62
N GLY A 64 -13.06 -3.73 -9.72
CA GLY A 64 -12.65 -2.32 -9.77
C GLY A 64 -11.28 -2.02 -9.16
N LEU A 65 -10.61 -3.01 -8.54
CA LEU A 65 -9.27 -2.85 -7.95
C LEU A 65 -8.19 -3.28 -8.93
N GLU A 66 -7.28 -2.38 -9.30
CA GLU A 66 -6.10 -2.73 -10.06
C GLU A 66 -4.94 -3.07 -9.12
N ILE A 67 -4.66 -4.37 -8.96
CA ILE A 67 -3.52 -4.85 -8.18
C ILE A 67 -2.53 -5.50 -9.13
N HIS A 68 -1.32 -4.91 -9.25
CA HIS A 68 -0.27 -5.52 -10.06
C HIS A 68 0.16 -6.87 -9.45
N PRO A 69 0.34 -7.93 -10.26
CA PRO A 69 0.72 -9.26 -9.75
C PRO A 69 1.99 -9.29 -8.91
N GLY A 70 2.92 -8.36 -9.13
CA GLY A 70 4.17 -8.24 -8.38
C GLY A 70 4.03 -7.56 -7.00
N ALA A 71 2.91 -6.91 -6.72
CA ALA A 71 2.69 -6.25 -5.44
C ALA A 71 2.73 -7.25 -4.27
N LYS A 72 3.25 -6.82 -3.12
CA LYS A 72 3.28 -7.62 -1.89
C LYS A 72 2.28 -7.04 -0.91
N ILE A 73 1.28 -7.83 -0.50
CA ILE A 73 0.21 -7.38 0.39
C ILE A 73 0.12 -8.30 1.59
N GLY A 74 0.32 -7.74 2.77
CA GLY A 74 0.21 -8.42 4.05
C GLY A 74 -1.21 -8.90 4.36
N PRO A 75 -1.39 -9.75 5.39
CA PRO A 75 -2.70 -10.22 5.82
C PRO A 75 -3.49 -9.10 6.52
N GLY A 76 -4.83 -9.21 6.49
CA GLY A 76 -5.71 -8.23 7.09
C GLY A 76 -5.89 -6.97 6.24
N PHE A 77 -5.65 -7.06 4.93
CA PHE A 77 -5.89 -5.97 4.01
C PHE A 77 -7.39 -5.80 3.75
N PHE A 78 -7.86 -4.58 3.89
CA PHE A 78 -9.23 -4.20 3.54
C PHE A 78 -9.22 -2.93 2.68
N CYS A 79 -9.89 -2.98 1.54
CA CYS A 79 -10.16 -1.82 0.71
C CYS A 79 -11.66 -1.62 0.63
N ASP A 80 -12.14 -0.55 1.25
CA ASP A 80 -13.56 -0.21 1.24
C ASP A 80 -13.95 0.40 -0.11
N HIS A 81 -15.08 -0.05 -0.65
CA HIS A 81 -15.59 0.27 -1.99
C HIS A 81 -14.68 -0.09 -3.17
N GLY A 82 -13.39 -0.05 -3.04
CA GLY A 82 -12.35 -0.55 -3.95
C GLY A 82 -12.24 0.09 -5.33
N MET A 83 -13.26 0.72 -5.85
CA MET A 83 -13.30 1.25 -7.21
C MET A 83 -12.18 2.28 -7.45
N GLY A 84 -11.44 2.11 -8.56
CA GLY A 84 -10.38 3.04 -8.96
C GLY A 84 -9.09 2.96 -8.13
N VAL A 85 -8.95 1.96 -7.25
CA VAL A 85 -7.68 1.72 -6.54
C VAL A 85 -6.63 1.18 -7.51
N VAL A 86 -5.40 1.71 -7.41
CA VAL A 86 -4.25 1.25 -8.18
C VAL A 86 -3.09 0.92 -7.26
N ILE A 87 -2.65 -0.33 -7.26
CA ILE A 87 -1.48 -0.81 -6.50
C ILE A 87 -0.41 -1.29 -7.49
N GLY A 88 0.68 -0.53 -7.60
CA GLY A 88 1.74 -0.76 -8.59
C GLY A 88 2.65 -1.94 -8.26
N GLU A 89 3.47 -2.34 -9.24
CA GLU A 89 4.28 -3.57 -9.25
C GLU A 89 5.17 -3.76 -8.03
N THR A 90 5.91 -2.73 -7.63
CA THR A 90 6.86 -2.82 -6.52
C THR A 90 6.29 -2.27 -5.21
N ALA A 91 4.96 -2.07 -5.14
CA ALA A 91 4.30 -1.67 -3.91
C ALA A 91 4.39 -2.79 -2.87
N VAL A 92 4.55 -2.38 -1.61
CA VAL A 92 4.52 -3.25 -0.45
C VAL A 92 3.51 -2.67 0.53
N ILE A 93 2.62 -3.50 1.03
CA ILE A 93 1.61 -3.12 2.02
C ILE A 93 1.74 -4.09 3.19
N GLY A 94 1.89 -3.57 4.38
CA GLY A 94 1.99 -4.32 5.62
C GLY A 94 0.67 -4.96 6.06
N ARG A 95 0.61 -5.34 7.32
CA ARG A 95 -0.54 -6.03 7.94
C ARG A 95 -1.62 -5.04 8.35
N ASN A 96 -2.88 -5.49 8.32
CA ASN A 96 -4.05 -4.74 8.85
C ASN A 96 -4.18 -3.33 8.26
N CYS A 97 -3.86 -3.14 6.99
CA CYS A 97 -4.01 -1.86 6.32
C CYS A 97 -5.42 -1.70 5.76
N VAL A 98 -5.96 -0.50 5.92
CA VAL A 98 -7.25 -0.10 5.39
C VAL A 98 -7.05 0.99 4.34
N MET A 99 -7.66 0.81 3.18
CA MET A 99 -7.69 1.80 2.11
C MET A 99 -9.12 2.07 1.70
N PHE A 100 -9.33 3.19 1.04
CA PHE A 100 -10.61 3.53 0.42
C PHE A 100 -10.46 3.62 -1.11
N HIS A 101 -11.60 3.74 -1.80
CA HIS A 101 -11.65 3.89 -3.25
C HIS A 101 -10.74 5.03 -3.76
N GLY A 102 -10.31 4.91 -5.01
CA GLY A 102 -9.51 5.93 -5.68
C GLY A 102 -8.06 6.09 -5.17
N VAL A 103 -7.61 5.29 -4.19
CA VAL A 103 -6.23 5.36 -3.70
C VAL A 103 -5.26 4.86 -4.76
N THR A 104 -4.18 5.62 -4.99
CA THR A 104 -3.11 5.25 -5.91
C THR A 104 -1.78 5.07 -5.18
N LEU A 105 -1.19 3.88 -5.28
CA LEU A 105 0.20 3.59 -4.92
C LEU A 105 1.03 3.48 -6.21
N GLY A 106 1.44 4.63 -6.75
CA GLY A 106 2.07 4.78 -8.06
C GLY A 106 3.58 4.99 -8.01
N GLY A 107 4.23 4.87 -9.18
CA GLY A 107 5.66 5.12 -9.34
C GLY A 107 5.94 6.49 -9.94
N THR A 108 7.12 7.07 -9.67
CA THR A 108 7.59 8.35 -10.25
C THR A 108 8.67 8.17 -11.31
N GLY A 109 9.08 6.96 -11.63
CA GLY A 109 10.16 6.70 -12.58
C GLY A 109 9.85 5.55 -13.53
N LYS A 110 10.59 5.49 -14.65
CA LYS A 110 10.47 4.42 -15.66
C LYS A 110 11.44 3.24 -15.44
N HIS A 111 12.26 3.29 -14.38
CA HIS A 111 13.22 2.22 -14.07
C HIS A 111 12.55 0.97 -13.48
N LYS A 112 13.21 -0.19 -13.63
CA LYS A 112 12.70 -1.49 -13.15
C LYS A 112 12.88 -1.72 -11.62
N ARG A 113 13.61 -0.83 -10.92
CA ARG A 113 13.86 -0.95 -9.48
C ARG A 113 12.63 -0.60 -8.66
N LYS A 114 12.79 -0.57 -7.35
CA LYS A 114 11.78 -0.07 -6.40
C LYS A 114 11.36 1.35 -6.81
N ARG A 115 10.06 1.54 -7.14
CA ARG A 115 9.49 2.80 -7.63
C ARG A 115 8.10 3.11 -7.11
N HIS A 116 7.51 2.19 -6.34
CA HIS A 116 6.19 2.34 -5.71
C HIS A 116 6.31 2.37 -4.20
N PRO A 117 5.32 2.90 -3.47
CA PRO A 117 5.33 3.02 -2.02
C PRO A 117 5.54 1.72 -1.27
N THR A 118 6.15 1.82 -0.09
CA THR A 118 6.10 0.81 0.97
C THR A 118 5.26 1.37 2.11
N VAL A 119 4.16 0.71 2.41
CA VAL A 119 3.24 1.07 3.49
C VAL A 119 3.44 0.07 4.64
N GLY A 120 3.68 0.58 5.83
CA GLY A 120 3.85 -0.23 7.04
C GLY A 120 2.56 -0.85 7.54
N ASP A 121 2.58 -1.38 8.75
CA ASP A 121 1.45 -2.07 9.38
C ASP A 121 0.42 -1.08 9.95
N ASN A 122 -0.83 -1.51 10.04
CA ASN A 122 -1.94 -0.80 10.70
C ASN A 122 -2.17 0.62 10.14
N CYS A 123 -1.94 0.82 8.85
CA CYS A 123 -2.14 2.10 8.19
C CYS A 123 -3.58 2.28 7.71
N PHE A 124 -4.02 3.54 7.69
CA PHE A 124 -5.30 3.97 7.16
C PHE A 124 -5.07 4.99 6.05
N ILE A 125 -5.58 4.72 4.84
CA ILE A 125 -5.41 5.60 3.68
C ILE A 125 -6.78 6.02 3.17
N GLY A 126 -7.10 7.30 3.36
CA GLY A 126 -8.36 7.90 2.96
C GLY A 126 -8.56 7.94 1.45
N THR A 127 -9.82 8.10 1.05
CA THR A 127 -10.26 8.08 -0.35
C THR A 127 -9.45 9.05 -1.22
N HIS A 128 -9.22 8.65 -2.48
CA HIS A 128 -8.53 9.44 -3.51
C HIS A 128 -7.12 9.93 -3.13
N SER A 129 -6.50 9.36 -2.09
CA SER A 129 -5.13 9.72 -1.75
C SER A 129 -4.14 9.18 -2.78
N THR A 130 -3.18 10.00 -3.16
CA THR A 130 -2.17 9.68 -4.18
C THR A 130 -0.78 9.64 -3.57
N LEU A 131 -0.17 8.45 -3.54
CA LEU A 131 1.17 8.19 -3.03
C LEU A 131 2.08 7.80 -4.18
N LEU A 132 3.07 8.63 -4.48
CA LEU A 132 3.93 8.45 -5.65
C LEU A 132 5.40 8.35 -5.28
N GLY A 133 6.05 7.37 -5.88
CA GLY A 133 7.48 7.14 -5.77
C GLY A 133 7.87 6.06 -4.76
N PRO A 134 9.17 5.77 -4.68
CA PRO A 134 9.70 4.84 -3.70
C PRO A 134 9.74 5.52 -2.32
N ILE A 135 8.59 5.71 -1.70
CA ILE A 135 8.42 6.32 -0.39
C ILE A 135 8.15 5.27 0.68
N ARG A 136 8.47 5.59 1.92
CA ARG A 136 8.10 4.80 3.09
C ARG A 136 6.96 5.51 3.85
N VAL A 137 5.89 4.79 4.08
CA VAL A 137 4.83 5.17 5.02
C VAL A 137 5.00 4.27 6.24
N GLY A 138 5.28 4.85 7.38
CA GLY A 138 5.54 4.14 8.63
C GLY A 138 4.34 3.38 9.16
N ASN A 139 4.50 2.71 10.30
CA ASN A 139 3.44 1.95 10.94
C ASN A 139 2.41 2.89 11.61
N GLY A 140 1.15 2.48 11.63
CA GLY A 140 0.08 3.21 12.31
C GLY A 140 -0.22 4.59 11.75
N VAL A 141 0.20 4.86 10.51
CA VAL A 141 -0.02 6.13 9.81
C VAL A 141 -1.46 6.27 9.38
N LYS A 142 -2.00 7.48 9.50
CA LYS A 142 -3.30 7.86 8.95
C LYS A 142 -3.11 8.93 7.87
N ILE A 143 -3.57 8.64 6.67
CA ILE A 143 -3.55 9.58 5.53
C ILE A 143 -4.99 10.02 5.30
N GLY A 144 -5.23 11.32 5.39
CA GLY A 144 -6.55 11.89 5.13
C GLY A 144 -6.94 11.78 3.65
N ALA A 145 -8.23 11.88 3.38
CA ALA A 145 -8.75 11.86 2.02
C ALA A 145 -8.08 12.93 1.14
N GLU A 146 -7.95 12.63 -0.17
CA GLU A 146 -7.39 13.53 -1.19
C GLU A 146 -5.97 14.04 -0.90
N SER A 147 -5.22 13.33 -0.07
CA SER A 147 -3.84 13.70 0.25
C SER A 147 -2.88 13.28 -0.87
N VAL A 148 -1.92 14.16 -1.18
CA VAL A 148 -0.89 13.91 -2.21
C VAL A 148 0.49 13.86 -1.57
N ILE A 149 1.14 12.71 -1.70
CA ILE A 149 2.50 12.45 -1.18
C ILE A 149 3.39 12.02 -2.34
N VAL A 150 4.39 12.83 -2.67
CA VAL A 150 5.33 12.57 -3.78
C VAL A 150 6.75 12.62 -3.28
N ASN A 151 7.49 11.51 -3.40
CA ASN A 151 8.90 11.41 -3.01
C ASN A 151 9.20 11.92 -1.57
N ARG A 152 8.26 11.70 -0.66
CA ARG A 152 8.37 12.06 0.76
C ARG A 152 7.98 10.87 1.63
N ASP A 153 8.72 10.64 2.71
CA ASP A 153 8.39 9.59 3.67
C ASP A 153 7.41 10.12 4.73
N VAL A 154 6.61 9.21 5.29
CA VAL A 154 5.70 9.52 6.40
C VAL A 154 6.19 8.76 7.63
N PRO A 155 6.61 9.45 8.70
CA PRO A 155 7.05 8.78 9.93
C PRO A 155 5.94 7.97 10.61
N ASP A 156 6.34 7.01 11.46
CA ASP A 156 5.40 6.18 12.23
C ASP A 156 4.39 7.01 13.02
N HIS A 157 3.19 6.48 13.14
CA HIS A 157 2.10 7.02 13.98
C HIS A 157 1.72 8.48 13.68
N CYS A 158 2.03 8.98 12.48
CA CYS A 158 1.62 10.31 12.05
C CYS A 158 0.23 10.30 11.42
N THR A 159 -0.46 11.44 11.53
CA THR A 159 -1.60 11.76 10.66
C THR A 159 -1.16 12.85 9.71
N VAL A 160 -1.40 12.63 8.42
CA VAL A 160 -1.05 13.56 7.35
C VAL A 160 -2.26 13.90 6.49
N VAL A 161 -2.35 15.15 6.03
CA VAL A 161 -3.46 15.62 5.18
C VAL A 161 -2.97 16.67 4.19
N GLY A 162 -3.67 16.79 3.08
CA GLY A 162 -3.51 17.88 2.10
C GLY A 162 -2.71 17.53 0.87
N ALA A 163 -2.60 18.50 -0.05
CA ALA A 163 -1.89 18.40 -1.32
C ALA A 163 -1.03 19.65 -1.55
N PRO A 164 0.27 19.64 -1.25
CA PRO A 164 1.04 18.50 -0.71
C PRO A 164 0.68 18.16 0.73
N ALA A 165 0.81 16.88 1.10
CA ALA A 165 0.48 16.42 2.43
C ALA A 165 1.46 16.93 3.50
N MET A 166 0.90 17.31 4.64
CA MET A 166 1.62 17.81 5.81
C MET A 166 1.27 16.99 7.05
N ILE A 167 2.21 16.89 8.00
CA ILE A 167 1.97 16.24 9.29
C ILE A 167 1.11 17.17 10.15
N VAL A 168 -0.07 16.70 10.56
CA VAL A 168 -0.99 17.42 11.46
C VAL A 168 -1.10 16.79 12.83
N LYS A 169 -0.63 15.51 12.98
CA LYS A 169 -0.51 14.84 14.28
C LYS A 169 0.70 13.92 14.30
N ARG A 170 1.33 13.79 15.48
CA ARG A 170 2.29 12.76 15.85
C ARG A 170 1.71 11.97 17.03
N GLY A 171 1.33 10.72 16.83
CA GLY A 171 0.52 9.97 17.78
C GLY A 171 -0.78 10.69 18.09
N GLN A 172 -1.03 10.99 19.36
CA GLN A 172 -2.21 11.74 19.82
C GLN A 172 -2.01 13.27 19.83
N ARG A 173 -0.76 13.75 19.68
CA ARG A 173 -0.43 15.17 19.77
C ARG A 173 -0.71 15.87 18.44
N LYS A 174 -1.50 16.93 18.47
CA LYS A 174 -1.67 17.85 17.32
C LYS A 174 -0.37 18.61 17.07
N VAL A 175 -0.07 18.82 15.79
CA VAL A 175 1.08 19.61 15.32
C VAL A 175 0.55 20.90 14.71
N HIS A 176 0.99 22.02 15.23
CA HIS A 176 0.59 23.35 14.76
C HIS A 176 1.76 24.33 14.85
N PRO A 177 2.17 24.98 13.76
CA PRO A 177 1.70 24.78 12.39
C PRO A 177 2.00 23.37 11.86
N PRO A 178 1.29 22.88 10.81
CA PRO A 178 1.58 21.61 10.19
C PRO A 178 3.03 21.49 9.71
N GLU A 179 3.66 20.33 9.90
CA GLU A 179 5.04 20.08 9.52
C GLU A 179 5.17 19.46 8.13
N PRO A 180 6.18 19.84 7.33
CA PRO A 180 6.44 19.20 6.06
C PRO A 180 6.93 17.75 6.25
N LEU A 181 6.62 16.89 5.29
CA LEU A 181 7.14 15.52 5.25
C LEU A 181 8.64 15.52 4.89
N PRO A 182 9.45 14.62 5.51
CA PRO A 182 10.85 14.45 5.15
C PRO A 182 10.99 13.93 3.71
N PHE A 183 12.13 14.17 3.08
CA PHE A 183 12.47 13.56 1.79
C PHE A 183 12.52 12.05 1.91
N SER A 184 12.14 11.36 0.81
CA SER A 184 12.19 9.91 0.78
C SER A 184 13.62 9.40 0.99
N SER A 185 13.77 8.48 1.92
CA SER A 185 15.04 7.79 2.19
C SER A 185 15.57 7.06 0.95
N TYR A 186 14.70 6.43 0.16
CA TYR A 186 15.08 5.79 -1.10
C TYR A 186 15.71 6.76 -2.11
N ARG A 187 15.21 7.99 -2.19
CA ARG A 187 15.76 9.02 -3.08
C ARG A 187 17.08 9.56 -2.58
N LEU A 188 17.24 9.71 -1.27
CA LEU A 188 18.52 10.10 -0.67
C LEU A 188 19.61 9.06 -0.94
N ASP A 189 19.27 7.78 -0.84
CA ASP A 189 20.18 6.68 -1.15
C ASP A 189 20.56 6.64 -2.64
N GLU A 190 19.64 6.96 -3.54
CA GLU A 190 19.92 7.06 -4.96
C GLU A 190 20.91 8.19 -5.28
N VAL A 191 20.67 9.38 -4.73
CA VAL A 191 21.57 10.53 -4.86
C VAL A 191 22.95 10.25 -4.25
N LYS A 192 23.01 9.62 -3.07
CA LYS A 192 24.30 9.22 -2.47
C LYS A 192 25.07 8.26 -3.36
N ARG A 193 24.42 7.27 -3.98
CA ARG A 193 25.06 6.35 -4.93
C ARG A 193 25.59 7.07 -6.17
N GLU A 194 24.83 8.00 -6.72
CA GLU A 194 25.25 8.81 -7.86
C GLU A 194 26.46 9.69 -7.53
N LEU A 195 26.57 10.16 -6.29
CA LEU A 195 27.71 10.95 -5.79
C LEU A 195 28.89 10.09 -5.31
N GLY A 196 28.81 8.75 -5.41
CA GLY A 196 29.86 7.85 -4.93
C GLY A 196 30.03 7.82 -3.40
N MET A 197 29.03 8.26 -2.64
CA MET A 197 29.05 8.23 -1.19
C MET A 197 28.74 6.83 -0.67
N VAL A 198 29.46 6.41 0.39
CA VAL A 198 29.19 5.10 1.05
C VAL A 198 27.79 5.14 1.65
N ILE A 199 26.96 4.18 1.23
CA ILE A 199 25.65 3.95 1.82
C ILE A 199 25.85 2.78 2.78
N GLU A 200 25.72 3.04 4.09
CA GLU A 200 25.59 1.92 5.03
C GLU A 200 24.35 1.11 4.64
N PRO A 201 24.48 -0.23 4.52
CA PRO A 201 23.31 -1.05 4.26
C PRO A 201 22.36 -0.86 5.44
N ASP A 202 21.18 -0.24 5.19
CA ASP A 202 20.08 -0.37 6.14
C ASP A 202 19.98 -1.86 6.48
N MET A 203 20.14 -2.21 7.74
CA MET A 203 19.77 -3.52 8.24
C MET A 203 18.25 -3.61 8.03
N VAL A 204 17.87 -3.98 6.82
CA VAL A 204 16.58 -4.59 6.58
C VAL A 204 16.66 -5.87 7.39
N SER A 205 16.10 -5.83 8.59
CA SER A 205 15.78 -7.05 9.29
C SER A 205 14.90 -7.82 8.31
N ASP A 206 15.51 -8.76 7.59
CA ASP A 206 14.79 -9.85 6.98
C ASP A 206 14.07 -10.55 8.13
N GLY A 207 12.89 -10.03 8.43
CA GLY A 207 11.90 -10.77 9.19
C GLY A 207 11.62 -12.01 8.39
N GLY A 208 12.53 -12.98 8.53
CA GLY A 208 12.36 -14.33 8.06
C GLY A 208 11.08 -14.84 8.67
N GLY A 209 10.29 -15.48 7.89
CA GLY A 209 9.16 -16.25 8.37
C GLY A 209 7.92 -16.09 7.51
N ILE A 210 7.89 -16.97 6.49
CA ILE A 210 6.73 -17.67 5.91
C ILE A 210 5.78 -16.83 5.07
#